data_79055fa2e4e352b5e423d929bad302f9
#
_entry.id   79055fa2e4e352b5e423d929bad302f9
#
_cell.length_a   1.000
_cell.length_b   1.000
_cell.length_c   1.000
_cell.angle_alpha   90.00
_cell.angle_beta   90.00
_cell.angle_gamma   90.00
#
_symmetry.space_group_name_H-M   'P 1'
#
loop_
_entity.id
_entity.type
_entity.pdbx_description
1 polymer ?
#
loop_
_entity_poly.entity_id
_entity_poly.type
_entity_poly.pdbx_seq_one_letter_code
_entity_poly.pdbx_strand_id
1 'polypeptide(L)'
;MKRTKISDIWAPELIGTDVCVKGWVRTRRGNKHVQFVALNDGSTINNIQIVFDMAKFSDEALKPITTGASIHVEGKLVESQGKGQVAEIQAETLEIYGTADPETYPLQKKGHTLEFLREKAHLRPRTNTFGAVLRIRHTLAYAIHKFFNDRGFFYLNTPLITSSDCEGAGAMFQVTTLNLNDLPKGENGKIDYSQDFFGKPASLTVSGQLEGELGATALGAIYTFGPTFRAENSNTPRHLSEFWMIEPEVAFNDITDNMELAEDFIKYCVGYALEHAADDIAFLAKMYDEELVDRLKSVVNTEFVRLTYTEGVKILEESGHKFEFPVFWGADLQSEHERFLVEEHFKRPVILTDYPKEIKAFYMKPVSYTHLTLPTIA
;
A
#
# COMPACT_ATOMS: atom_id res chain seq x y z
N MET A 1 -13.25 14.63 -29.70
CA MET A 1 -13.50 13.19 -29.51
C MET A 1 -13.56 12.84 -28.01
N LYS A 2 -14.24 11.73 -27.58
CA LYS A 2 -14.20 11.28 -26.18
C LYS A 2 -12.81 10.74 -25.87
N ARG A 3 -12.25 11.09 -24.69
CA ARG A 3 -10.93 10.61 -24.25
C ARG A 3 -10.93 9.10 -24.05
N THR A 4 -9.94 8.41 -24.60
CA THR A 4 -9.59 7.02 -24.32
C THR A 4 -8.47 6.98 -23.26
N LYS A 5 -8.61 6.17 -22.20
CA LYS A 5 -7.52 5.97 -21.23
C LYS A 5 -6.42 5.11 -21.87
N ILE A 6 -5.17 5.34 -21.47
CA ILE A 6 -4.05 4.54 -21.98
C ILE A 6 -4.14 3.08 -21.50
N SER A 7 -4.74 2.82 -20.33
CA SER A 7 -5.06 1.44 -19.90
C SER A 7 -5.94 0.68 -20.87
N ASP A 8 -6.85 1.37 -21.56
CA ASP A 8 -7.90 0.77 -22.38
C ASP A 8 -7.50 0.71 -23.87
N ILE A 9 -6.40 1.40 -24.24
CA ILE A 9 -6.01 1.58 -25.66
C ILE A 9 -5.46 0.30 -26.29
N TRP A 10 -5.13 -0.70 -25.49
CA TRP A 10 -4.57 -1.97 -25.94
C TRP A 10 -5.63 -2.98 -26.42
N ALA A 11 -6.91 -2.60 -26.38
CA ALA A 11 -8.00 -3.44 -26.85
C ALA A 11 -7.89 -3.63 -28.37
N PRO A 12 -7.87 -4.89 -28.87
CA PRO A 12 -7.63 -5.18 -30.30
C PRO A 12 -8.61 -4.49 -31.25
N GLU A 13 -9.85 -4.29 -30.81
CA GLU A 13 -10.91 -3.63 -31.57
C GLU A 13 -10.67 -2.13 -31.80
N LEU A 14 -9.78 -1.53 -31.06
CA LEU A 14 -9.41 -0.12 -31.27
C LEU A 14 -8.35 0.07 -32.36
N ILE A 15 -7.64 -0.99 -32.75
CA ILE A 15 -6.64 -0.91 -33.82
C ILE A 15 -7.33 -0.52 -35.14
N GLY A 16 -6.80 0.49 -35.80
CA GLY A 16 -7.38 1.06 -37.02
C GLY A 16 -8.43 2.13 -36.78
N THR A 17 -8.79 2.44 -35.53
CA THR A 17 -9.75 3.51 -35.20
C THR A 17 -9.06 4.81 -34.82
N ASP A 18 -9.83 5.90 -34.83
CA ASP A 18 -9.37 7.19 -34.33
C ASP A 18 -9.56 7.26 -32.83
N VAL A 19 -8.52 7.67 -32.13
CA VAL A 19 -8.50 7.76 -30.66
C VAL A 19 -8.07 9.15 -30.19
N CYS A 20 -8.54 9.52 -29.01
CA CYS A 20 -8.18 10.76 -28.32
C CYS A 20 -7.50 10.42 -27.00
N VAL A 21 -6.25 10.83 -26.84
CA VAL A 21 -5.49 10.63 -25.60
C VAL A 21 -5.03 11.96 -25.01
N LYS A 22 -5.01 12.03 -23.68
CA LYS A 22 -4.50 13.17 -22.92
C LYS A 22 -3.59 12.66 -21.82
N GLY A 23 -2.43 13.26 -21.65
CA GLY A 23 -1.47 12.78 -20.65
C GLY A 23 -0.22 13.64 -20.54
N TRP A 24 0.75 13.11 -19.85
CA TRP A 24 2.05 13.76 -19.63
C TRP A 24 3.15 13.05 -20.42
N VAL A 25 3.97 13.88 -21.05
CA VAL A 25 5.13 13.42 -21.82
C VAL A 25 6.17 12.81 -20.90
N ARG A 26 6.56 11.58 -21.18
CA ARG A 26 7.65 10.88 -20.50
C ARG A 26 8.97 11.07 -21.19
N THR A 27 8.98 10.89 -22.52
CA THR A 27 10.16 11.10 -23.34
C THR A 27 9.76 11.58 -24.72
N ARG A 28 10.64 12.35 -25.35
CA ARG A 28 10.60 12.68 -26.78
C ARG A 28 11.91 12.29 -27.43
N ARG A 29 11.86 11.67 -28.60
CA ARG A 29 13.00 11.32 -29.46
C ARG A 29 12.59 11.31 -30.91
N GLY A 30 13.54 11.44 -31.81
CA GLY A 30 13.24 11.38 -33.24
C GLY A 30 14.31 12.01 -34.09
N ASN A 31 13.96 12.33 -35.32
CA ASN A 31 14.82 12.95 -36.31
C ASN A 31 14.02 13.99 -37.10
N LYS A 32 14.60 14.53 -38.18
CA LYS A 32 13.97 15.57 -39.04
C LYS A 32 12.73 15.09 -39.82
N HIS A 33 12.41 13.79 -39.82
CA HIS A 33 11.26 13.22 -40.53
C HIS A 33 10.15 12.77 -39.60
N VAL A 34 10.50 12.29 -38.40
CA VAL A 34 9.54 11.73 -37.47
C VAL A 34 9.98 11.99 -36.03
N GLN A 35 9.01 12.32 -35.17
CA GLN A 35 9.21 12.45 -33.74
C GLN A 35 8.33 11.43 -33.02
N PHE A 36 8.88 10.78 -31.98
CA PHE A 36 8.23 9.83 -31.15
C PHE A 36 8.11 10.39 -29.72
N VAL A 37 6.91 10.39 -29.19
CA VAL A 37 6.62 10.85 -27.84
C VAL A 37 6.00 9.72 -27.05
N ALA A 38 6.62 9.36 -25.93
CA ALA A 38 6.02 8.45 -24.97
C ALA A 38 5.08 9.24 -24.06
N LEU A 39 3.79 8.93 -24.09
CA LEU A 39 2.73 9.58 -23.32
C LEU A 39 2.17 8.63 -22.26
N ASN A 40 1.93 9.16 -21.06
CA ASN A 40 1.32 8.44 -19.95
C ASN A 40 0.23 9.28 -19.29
N ASP A 41 -0.90 8.69 -18.96
CA ASP A 41 -2.03 9.37 -18.29
C ASP A 41 -2.25 8.94 -16.85
N GLY A 42 -1.37 8.09 -16.31
CA GLY A 42 -1.43 7.55 -14.96
C GLY A 42 -2.32 6.31 -14.80
N SER A 43 -3.15 5.96 -15.79
CA SER A 43 -4.04 4.80 -15.70
C SER A 43 -3.31 3.45 -15.74
N THR A 44 -2.10 3.42 -16.26
CA THR A 44 -1.21 2.24 -16.32
C THR A 44 0.25 2.67 -16.19
N ILE A 45 1.13 1.73 -15.88
CA ILE A 45 2.58 1.96 -15.91
C ILE A 45 3.12 2.09 -17.33
N ASN A 46 2.43 1.50 -18.31
CA ASN A 46 2.82 1.47 -19.69
C ASN A 46 2.54 2.82 -20.37
N ASN A 47 3.39 3.19 -21.33
CA ASN A 47 3.24 4.41 -22.11
C ASN A 47 2.74 4.07 -23.50
N ILE A 48 1.87 4.91 -24.06
CA ILE A 48 1.57 4.85 -25.50
C ILE A 48 2.57 5.69 -26.28
N GLN A 49 3.06 5.18 -27.39
CA GLN A 49 3.88 5.96 -28.32
C GLN A 49 3.00 6.78 -29.25
N ILE A 50 3.28 8.07 -29.32
CA ILE A 50 2.69 8.98 -30.29
C ILE A 50 3.74 9.24 -31.37
N VAL A 51 3.35 9.09 -32.61
CA VAL A 51 4.19 9.33 -33.79
C VAL A 51 3.76 10.62 -34.49
N PHE A 52 4.64 11.61 -34.55
CA PHE A 52 4.43 12.86 -35.25
C PHE A 52 5.21 12.85 -36.55
N ASP A 53 4.51 12.90 -37.67
CA ASP A 53 5.10 13.10 -39.02
C ASP A 53 5.50 14.56 -39.20
N MET A 54 6.77 14.81 -39.40
CA MET A 54 7.31 16.16 -39.57
C MET A 54 6.87 16.82 -40.88
N ALA A 55 6.21 16.10 -41.78
CA ALA A 55 5.53 16.72 -42.92
C ALA A 55 4.20 17.40 -42.52
N LYS A 56 3.60 16.98 -41.40
CA LYS A 56 2.34 17.53 -40.88
C LYS A 56 2.55 18.50 -39.71
N PHE A 57 3.61 18.33 -38.95
CA PHE A 57 3.89 19.09 -37.71
C PHE A 57 5.22 19.84 -37.85
N SER A 58 5.23 21.14 -37.58
CA SER A 58 6.47 21.92 -37.55
C SER A 58 7.30 21.67 -36.30
N ASP A 59 8.61 21.88 -36.38
CA ASP A 59 9.50 21.84 -35.24
C ASP A 59 9.08 22.80 -34.12
N GLU A 60 8.56 23.97 -34.48
CA GLU A 60 8.06 24.98 -33.53
C GLU A 60 6.85 24.49 -32.76
N ALA A 61 5.90 23.82 -33.44
CA ALA A 61 4.73 23.24 -32.76
C ALA A 61 5.10 22.14 -31.75
N LEU A 62 6.15 21.38 -32.06
CA LEU A 62 6.60 20.29 -31.19
C LEU A 62 7.63 20.72 -30.12
N LYS A 63 8.25 21.91 -30.27
CA LYS A 63 9.28 22.40 -29.33
C LYS A 63 8.84 22.39 -27.84
N PRO A 64 7.59 22.77 -27.51
CA PRO A 64 7.12 22.74 -26.12
C PRO A 64 6.87 21.33 -25.57
N ILE A 65 6.94 20.26 -26.36
CA ILE A 65 6.75 18.89 -25.94
C ILE A 65 8.03 18.37 -25.26
N THR A 66 8.22 18.77 -24.03
CA THR A 66 9.34 18.36 -23.16
C THR A 66 8.87 17.35 -22.13
N THR A 67 9.79 16.66 -21.45
CA THR A 67 9.46 15.76 -20.34
C THR A 67 8.65 16.51 -19.27
N GLY A 68 7.47 15.99 -18.95
CA GLY A 68 6.55 16.59 -17.98
C GLY A 68 5.49 17.50 -18.59
N ALA A 69 5.61 17.91 -19.86
CA ALA A 69 4.55 18.67 -20.56
C ALA A 69 3.26 17.84 -20.62
N SER A 70 2.11 18.51 -20.56
CA SER A 70 0.80 17.88 -20.72
C SER A 70 0.22 18.20 -22.09
N ILE A 71 -0.20 17.16 -22.80
CA ILE A 71 -0.70 17.25 -24.17
C ILE A 71 -1.98 16.46 -24.38
N HIS A 72 -2.73 16.91 -25.38
CA HIS A 72 -3.86 16.21 -25.98
C HIS A 72 -3.50 15.89 -27.41
N VAL A 73 -3.73 14.66 -27.81
CA VAL A 73 -3.48 14.18 -29.19
C VAL A 73 -4.70 13.39 -29.65
N GLU A 74 -5.15 13.69 -30.86
CA GLU A 74 -6.06 12.82 -31.58
C GLU A 74 -5.32 12.28 -32.82
N GLY A 75 -5.62 11.01 -33.13
CA GLY A 75 -4.98 10.34 -34.25
C GLY A 75 -5.38 8.87 -34.34
N LYS A 76 -4.85 8.21 -35.36
CA LYS A 76 -5.17 6.84 -35.68
C LYS A 76 -4.32 5.87 -34.85
N LEU A 77 -4.97 4.96 -34.13
CA LEU A 77 -4.30 3.86 -33.46
C LEU A 77 -3.94 2.79 -34.48
N VAL A 78 -2.67 2.44 -34.58
CA VAL A 78 -2.15 1.43 -35.50
C VAL A 78 -1.27 0.42 -34.77
N GLU A 79 -1.09 -0.76 -35.36
CA GLU A 79 -0.08 -1.70 -34.89
C GLU A 79 1.30 -1.06 -34.95
N SER A 80 2.07 -1.21 -33.88
CA SER A 80 3.42 -0.66 -33.84
C SER A 80 4.39 -1.51 -34.66
N GLN A 81 5.22 -0.87 -35.45
CA GLN A 81 6.35 -1.50 -36.14
C GLN A 81 7.58 -1.63 -35.24
N GLY A 82 7.55 -1.03 -34.06
CA GLY A 82 8.64 -1.02 -33.09
C GLY A 82 8.68 -2.28 -32.22
N LYS A 83 9.87 -2.76 -31.89
CA LYS A 83 10.02 -3.86 -30.93
C LYS A 83 9.57 -3.41 -29.53
N GLY A 84 8.76 -4.24 -28.88
CA GLY A 84 8.40 -4.07 -27.47
C GLY A 84 7.15 -3.23 -27.19
N GLN A 85 6.38 -2.88 -28.22
CA GLN A 85 5.06 -2.24 -28.06
C GLN A 85 4.08 -2.79 -29.08
N VAL A 86 2.81 -2.93 -28.68
CA VAL A 86 1.75 -3.54 -29.49
C VAL A 86 1.16 -2.53 -30.46
N ALA A 87 0.97 -1.28 -30.02
CA ALA A 87 0.30 -0.24 -30.79
C ALA A 87 0.98 1.12 -30.62
N GLU A 88 0.72 2.03 -31.56
CA GLU A 88 1.14 3.42 -31.52
C GLU A 88 0.06 4.31 -32.14
N ILE A 89 0.07 5.60 -31.81
CA ILE A 89 -0.87 6.58 -32.37
C ILE A 89 -0.15 7.41 -33.40
N GLN A 90 -0.64 7.40 -34.64
CA GLN A 90 -0.25 8.33 -35.67
C GLN A 90 -1.02 9.64 -35.45
N ALA A 91 -0.32 10.68 -34.97
CA ALA A 91 -0.93 11.93 -34.59
C ALA A 91 -1.51 12.68 -35.82
N GLU A 92 -2.74 13.18 -35.67
CA GLU A 92 -3.40 14.08 -36.63
C GLU A 92 -3.58 15.47 -36.05
N THR A 93 -3.85 15.58 -34.73
CA THR A 93 -3.98 16.86 -34.04
C THR A 93 -3.15 16.87 -32.76
N LEU A 94 -2.74 18.05 -32.34
CA LEU A 94 -1.99 18.28 -31.11
C LEU A 94 -2.49 19.57 -30.46
N GLU A 95 -2.78 19.47 -29.16
CA GLU A 95 -3.01 20.62 -28.31
C GLU A 95 -2.12 20.51 -27.06
N ILE A 96 -1.45 21.58 -26.68
CA ILE A 96 -0.58 21.64 -25.52
C ILE A 96 -1.35 22.30 -24.37
N TYR A 97 -1.62 21.53 -23.29
CA TYR A 97 -2.30 22.05 -22.10
C TYR A 97 -1.36 22.74 -21.14
N GLY A 98 -0.12 22.29 -21.09
CA GLY A 98 0.90 22.88 -20.21
C GLY A 98 2.30 22.46 -20.61
N THR A 99 3.22 23.39 -20.49
CA THR A 99 4.64 23.17 -20.74
C THR A 99 5.38 22.80 -19.46
N ALA A 100 6.54 22.16 -19.61
CA ALA A 100 7.49 21.93 -18.52
C ALA A 100 8.86 22.40 -18.99
N ASP A 101 9.46 23.32 -18.26
CA ASP A 101 10.80 23.80 -18.59
C ASP A 101 11.83 22.69 -18.30
N PRO A 102 12.57 22.23 -19.29
CA PRO A 102 13.53 21.15 -19.13
C PRO A 102 14.71 21.50 -18.18
N GLU A 103 14.97 22.77 -17.93
CA GLU A 103 16.05 23.20 -17.02
C GLU A 103 15.59 23.14 -15.53
N THR A 104 14.33 23.43 -15.28
CA THR A 104 13.79 23.52 -13.91
C THR A 104 12.94 22.31 -13.49
N TYR A 105 12.38 21.54 -14.44
CA TYR A 105 11.59 20.37 -14.12
C TYR A 105 12.47 19.22 -13.56
N PRO A 106 12.30 18.83 -12.29
CA PRO A 106 13.28 17.97 -11.61
C PRO A 106 13.24 16.51 -12.05
N LEU A 107 12.10 16.00 -12.58
CA LEU A 107 11.96 14.60 -12.99
C LEU A 107 12.35 14.38 -14.44
N GLN A 108 13.63 14.56 -14.74
CA GLN A 108 14.17 14.29 -16.06
C GLN A 108 14.35 12.78 -16.33
N LYS A 109 14.66 12.42 -17.60
CA LYS A 109 14.89 11.04 -18.04
C LYS A 109 16.17 10.44 -17.41
N LYS A 110 16.15 10.19 -16.11
CA LYS A 110 17.23 9.52 -15.38
C LYS A 110 16.66 8.78 -14.17
N GLY A 111 17.41 7.86 -13.59
CA GLY A 111 17.05 7.27 -12.31
C GLY A 111 17.09 8.32 -11.19
N HIS A 112 16.14 8.22 -10.26
CA HIS A 112 16.07 9.07 -9.07
C HIS A 112 16.13 8.18 -7.83
N THR A 113 16.94 8.59 -6.84
CA THR A 113 16.99 7.89 -5.55
C THR A 113 15.72 8.14 -4.74
N LEU A 114 15.42 7.25 -3.81
CA LEU A 114 14.27 7.42 -2.91
C LEU A 114 14.42 8.67 -2.03
N GLU A 115 15.64 9.02 -1.63
CA GLU A 115 15.96 10.23 -0.88
C GLU A 115 15.56 11.48 -1.66
N PHE A 116 16.02 11.59 -2.91
CA PHE A 116 15.64 12.69 -3.80
C PHE A 116 14.12 12.78 -3.99
N LEU A 117 13.44 11.64 -4.12
CA LEU A 117 11.99 11.61 -4.27
C LEU A 117 11.23 11.98 -2.98
N ARG A 118 11.85 11.85 -1.79
CA ARG A 118 11.29 12.40 -0.56
C ARG A 118 11.37 13.92 -0.53
N GLU A 119 12.47 14.51 -0.98
CA GLU A 119 12.59 15.97 -1.12
C GLU A 119 11.61 16.55 -2.14
N LYS A 120 11.35 15.82 -3.23
CA LYS A 120 10.39 16.17 -4.29
C LYS A 120 9.05 15.44 -4.10
N ALA A 121 8.57 15.33 -2.87
CA ALA A 121 7.41 14.51 -2.49
C ALA A 121 6.14 14.79 -3.32
N HIS A 122 5.88 16.05 -3.68
CA HIS A 122 4.74 16.46 -4.50
C HIS A 122 4.81 15.98 -5.96
N LEU A 123 6.00 15.64 -6.46
CA LEU A 123 6.20 15.12 -7.82
C LEU A 123 6.43 13.61 -7.87
N ARG A 124 6.80 12.97 -6.76
CA ARG A 124 7.13 11.54 -6.74
C ARG A 124 6.03 10.61 -7.29
N PRO A 125 4.72 10.92 -7.18
CA PRO A 125 3.68 10.08 -7.80
C PRO A 125 3.80 9.97 -9.32
N ARG A 126 4.49 10.90 -9.97
CA ARG A 126 4.74 10.87 -11.42
C ARG A 126 5.84 9.90 -11.84
N THR A 127 6.60 9.34 -10.91
CA THR A 127 7.61 8.30 -11.19
C THR A 127 6.96 6.93 -11.35
N ASN A 128 7.61 6.02 -12.07
CA ASN A 128 7.10 4.66 -12.23
C ASN A 128 7.01 3.94 -10.89
N THR A 129 8.02 4.08 -10.03
CA THR A 129 8.04 3.45 -8.70
C THR A 129 6.85 3.85 -7.85
N PHE A 130 6.65 5.16 -7.62
CA PHE A 130 5.53 5.60 -6.77
C PHE A 130 4.18 5.50 -7.48
N GLY A 131 4.15 5.62 -8.82
CA GLY A 131 2.96 5.32 -9.60
C GLY A 131 2.50 3.87 -9.42
N ALA A 132 3.43 2.91 -9.52
CA ALA A 132 3.17 1.50 -9.28
C ALA A 132 2.67 1.24 -7.85
N VAL A 133 3.39 1.77 -6.84
CA VAL A 133 2.99 1.62 -5.43
C VAL A 133 1.57 2.16 -5.18
N LEU A 134 1.24 3.34 -5.74
CA LEU A 134 -0.09 3.94 -5.54
C LEU A 134 -1.21 3.15 -6.23
N ARG A 135 -0.97 2.59 -7.43
CA ARG A 135 -1.95 1.73 -8.11
C ARG A 135 -2.13 0.40 -7.38
N ILE A 136 -1.05 -0.24 -6.92
CA ILE A 136 -1.14 -1.46 -6.09
C ILE A 136 -1.88 -1.17 -4.79
N ARG A 137 -1.57 -0.05 -4.10
CA ARG A 137 -2.28 0.36 -2.89
C ARG A 137 -3.77 0.56 -3.14
N HIS A 138 -4.15 1.20 -4.24
CA HIS A 138 -5.55 1.34 -4.65
C HIS A 138 -6.22 -0.02 -4.89
N THR A 139 -5.55 -0.90 -5.64
CA THR A 139 -6.03 -2.26 -5.94
C THR A 139 -6.26 -3.07 -4.67
N LEU A 140 -5.29 -3.04 -3.74
CA LEU A 140 -5.42 -3.73 -2.45
C LEU A 140 -6.53 -3.14 -1.58
N ALA A 141 -6.69 -1.82 -1.53
CA ALA A 141 -7.77 -1.19 -0.75
C ALA A 141 -9.16 -1.65 -1.25
N TYR A 142 -9.33 -1.73 -2.57
CA TYR A 142 -10.56 -2.26 -3.14
C TYR A 142 -10.74 -3.77 -2.84
N ALA A 143 -9.67 -4.56 -2.97
CA ALA A 143 -9.70 -5.99 -2.66
C ALA A 143 -10.11 -6.26 -1.21
N ILE A 144 -9.60 -5.49 -0.25
CA ILE A 144 -9.96 -5.57 1.16
C ILE A 144 -11.47 -5.36 1.35
N HIS A 145 -12.00 -4.25 0.85
CA HIS A 145 -13.43 -3.98 0.94
C HIS A 145 -14.26 -5.06 0.25
N LYS A 146 -13.84 -5.52 -0.93
CA LYS A 146 -14.55 -6.56 -1.68
C LYS A 146 -14.55 -7.89 -0.93
N PHE A 147 -13.40 -8.31 -0.37
CA PHE A 147 -13.28 -9.56 0.39
C PHE A 147 -14.29 -9.63 1.54
N PHE A 148 -14.34 -8.60 2.35
CA PHE A 148 -15.21 -8.56 3.51
C PHE A 148 -16.68 -8.36 3.12
N ASN A 149 -16.96 -7.47 2.16
CA ASN A 149 -18.32 -7.24 1.69
C ASN A 149 -18.96 -8.50 1.10
N ASP A 150 -18.24 -9.25 0.27
CA ASP A 150 -18.74 -10.47 -0.38
C ASP A 150 -18.99 -11.61 0.63
N ARG A 151 -18.42 -11.50 1.83
CA ARG A 151 -18.63 -12.43 2.96
C ARG A 151 -19.65 -11.93 3.99
N GLY A 152 -20.32 -10.81 3.71
CA GLY A 152 -21.40 -10.26 4.55
C GLY A 152 -20.93 -9.48 5.76
N PHE A 153 -19.65 -9.08 5.82
CA PHE A 153 -19.13 -8.19 6.85
C PHE A 153 -19.60 -6.75 6.64
N PHE A 154 -19.83 -6.04 7.71
CA PHE A 154 -20.10 -4.61 7.68
C PHE A 154 -18.82 -3.79 7.90
N TYR A 155 -18.57 -2.82 7.02
CA TYR A 155 -17.50 -1.84 7.24
C TYR A 155 -17.89 -0.86 8.33
N LEU A 156 -17.08 -0.77 9.38
CA LEU A 156 -17.27 0.17 10.47
C LEU A 156 -16.18 1.24 10.44
N ASN A 157 -16.59 2.49 10.20
CA ASN A 157 -15.69 3.64 10.26
C ASN A 157 -15.61 4.13 11.71
N THR A 158 -14.59 3.69 12.44
CA THR A 158 -14.37 4.04 13.84
C THR A 158 -13.79 5.46 13.99
N PRO A 159 -14.04 6.15 15.12
CA PRO A 159 -13.49 7.48 15.38
C PRO A 159 -11.96 7.50 15.38
N LEU A 160 -11.38 8.52 14.76
CA LEU A 160 -9.92 8.74 14.79
C LEU A 160 -9.48 9.55 16.01
N ILE A 161 -10.38 10.37 16.58
CA ILE A 161 -10.13 11.12 17.80
C ILE A 161 -10.86 10.41 18.93
N THR A 162 -10.12 9.98 19.93
CA THR A 162 -10.63 9.20 21.05
C THR A 162 -10.02 9.65 22.37
N SER A 163 -10.69 9.39 23.47
CA SER A 163 -10.13 9.50 24.82
C SER A 163 -9.72 8.14 25.40
N SER A 164 -9.84 7.07 24.62
CA SER A 164 -9.55 5.70 25.02
C SER A 164 -8.20 5.26 24.47
N ASP A 165 -7.37 4.66 25.32
CA ASP A 165 -6.14 3.97 24.91
C ASP A 165 -6.46 2.48 24.78
N CYS A 166 -6.66 2.03 23.55
CA CYS A 166 -7.06 0.67 23.23
C CYS A 166 -6.01 -0.38 23.65
N GLU A 167 -4.73 -0.05 23.50
CA GLU A 167 -3.65 -1.02 23.75
C GLU A 167 -2.97 -0.83 25.11
N GLY A 168 -3.26 0.27 25.84
CA GLY A 168 -2.57 0.59 27.11
C GLY A 168 -1.09 0.94 26.90
N ALA A 169 -0.68 1.20 25.67
CA ALA A 169 0.72 1.39 25.29
C ALA A 169 1.23 2.82 25.51
N GLY A 170 0.38 3.77 25.87
CA GLY A 170 0.74 5.11 26.33
C GLY A 170 1.37 6.07 25.30
N ALA A 171 1.64 5.66 24.08
CA ALA A 171 2.30 6.48 23.07
C ALA A 171 1.32 7.06 22.05
N MET A 172 0.35 7.85 22.52
CA MET A 172 -0.68 8.49 21.68
C MET A 172 -0.31 9.92 21.33
N PHE A 173 -0.58 10.32 20.08
CA PHE A 173 -0.54 11.73 19.69
C PHE A 173 -1.73 12.46 20.30
N GLN A 174 -1.47 13.49 21.07
CA GLN A 174 -2.52 14.31 21.69
C GLN A 174 -3.17 15.24 20.67
N VAL A 175 -4.50 15.34 20.74
CA VAL A 175 -5.32 16.29 19.97
C VAL A 175 -5.88 17.34 20.92
N THR A 176 -5.57 18.60 20.69
CA THR A 176 -6.01 19.71 21.53
C THR A 176 -6.23 20.98 20.71
N THR A 177 -7.16 21.82 21.15
CA THR A 177 -7.38 23.18 20.64
C THR A 177 -6.83 24.23 21.58
N LEU A 178 -6.26 23.82 22.72
CA LEU A 178 -5.64 24.75 23.68
C LEU A 178 -4.39 25.41 23.07
N ASN A 179 -4.17 26.66 23.43
CA ASN A 179 -2.94 27.37 23.07
C ASN A 179 -1.75 26.78 23.83
N LEU A 180 -0.85 26.09 23.14
CA LEU A 180 0.32 25.45 23.75
C LEU A 180 1.30 26.45 24.39
N ASN A 181 1.26 27.75 24.01
CA ASN A 181 2.07 28.79 24.62
C ASN A 181 1.45 29.37 25.91
N ASP A 182 0.15 29.09 26.16
CA ASP A 182 -0.58 29.60 27.33
C ASP A 182 -1.64 28.56 27.72
N LEU A 183 -1.18 27.47 28.34
CA LEU A 183 -2.04 26.38 28.76
C LEU A 183 -2.81 26.73 30.03
N PRO A 184 -4.14 26.58 30.04
CA PRO A 184 -4.93 26.76 31.25
C PRO A 184 -4.53 25.71 32.30
N LYS A 185 -4.41 26.15 33.56
CA LYS A 185 -4.04 25.28 34.67
C LYS A 185 -5.15 25.29 35.74
N GLY A 186 -5.50 24.07 36.19
CA GLY A 186 -6.37 23.90 37.34
C GLY A 186 -5.66 24.16 38.66
N GLU A 187 -6.40 24.11 39.77
CA GLU A 187 -5.90 24.34 41.13
C GLU A 187 -4.73 23.40 41.52
N ASN A 188 -4.65 22.22 40.93
CA ASN A 188 -3.60 21.23 41.12
C ASN A 188 -2.34 21.47 40.27
N GLY A 189 -2.28 22.57 39.51
CA GLY A 189 -1.17 22.91 38.62
C GLY A 189 -1.10 22.09 37.32
N LYS A 190 -2.01 21.14 37.11
CA LYS A 190 -2.12 20.38 35.85
C LYS A 190 -2.93 21.12 34.82
N ILE A 191 -2.82 20.72 33.54
CA ILE A 191 -3.60 21.30 32.46
C ILE A 191 -5.10 21.08 32.73
N ASP A 192 -5.88 22.16 32.61
CA ASP A 192 -7.33 22.14 32.74
C ASP A 192 -7.98 21.82 31.38
N TYR A 193 -8.15 20.55 31.09
CA TYR A 193 -8.79 20.10 29.86
C TYR A 193 -10.30 20.38 29.80
N SER A 194 -10.94 20.87 30.88
CA SER A 194 -12.34 21.30 30.79
C SER A 194 -12.54 22.47 29.82
N GLN A 195 -11.46 23.20 29.54
CA GLN A 195 -11.43 24.30 28.59
C GLN A 195 -11.06 23.87 27.18
N ASP A 196 -10.70 22.62 26.95
CA ASP A 196 -10.44 22.07 25.61
C ASP A 196 -11.73 21.70 24.89
N PHE A 197 -11.66 21.48 23.58
CA PHE A 197 -12.81 21.23 22.71
C PHE A 197 -13.75 20.12 23.20
N PHE A 198 -13.19 19.00 23.67
CA PHE A 198 -13.97 17.87 24.19
C PHE A 198 -14.19 17.91 25.71
N GLY A 199 -13.71 18.91 26.42
CA GLY A 199 -13.76 19.01 27.87
C GLY A 199 -12.97 17.93 28.62
N LYS A 200 -12.12 17.19 27.92
CA LYS A 200 -11.26 16.10 28.44
C LYS A 200 -10.09 15.86 27.50
N PRO A 201 -9.01 15.19 27.96
CA PRO A 201 -7.92 14.80 27.06
C PRO A 201 -8.42 13.95 25.90
N ALA A 202 -7.97 14.26 24.69
CA ALA A 202 -8.24 13.52 23.48
C ALA A 202 -6.94 13.24 22.73
N SER A 203 -6.93 12.15 21.99
CA SER A 203 -5.76 11.69 21.24
C SER A 203 -6.17 11.10 19.90
N LEU A 204 -5.22 10.92 19.00
CA LEU A 204 -5.41 10.10 17.81
C LEU A 204 -5.42 8.62 18.19
N THR A 205 -6.31 7.85 17.59
CA THR A 205 -6.48 6.42 17.90
C THR A 205 -5.25 5.59 17.52
N VAL A 206 -4.96 4.57 18.31
CA VAL A 206 -3.92 3.55 18.02
C VAL A 206 -4.52 2.30 17.36
N SER A 207 -5.86 2.11 17.43
CA SER A 207 -6.60 0.98 16.87
C SER A 207 -8.09 1.27 16.88
N GLY A 208 -8.83 0.71 15.92
CA GLY A 208 -10.30 0.74 15.91
C GLY A 208 -10.94 -0.45 16.62
N GLN A 209 -10.16 -1.30 17.28
CA GLN A 209 -10.61 -2.57 17.84
C GLN A 209 -11.74 -2.43 18.85
N LEU A 210 -11.62 -1.54 19.85
CA LEU A 210 -12.64 -1.43 20.91
C LEU A 210 -14.01 -1.05 20.36
N GLU A 211 -14.05 -0.08 19.45
CA GLU A 211 -15.27 0.31 18.75
C GLU A 211 -15.75 -0.79 17.78
N GLY A 212 -14.81 -1.53 17.18
CA GLY A 212 -15.06 -2.69 16.34
C GLY A 212 -15.77 -3.80 17.11
N GLU A 213 -15.29 -4.16 18.29
CA GLU A 213 -15.91 -5.17 19.16
C GLU A 213 -17.35 -4.78 19.55
N LEU A 214 -17.60 -3.49 19.85
CA LEU A 214 -18.96 -3.01 20.09
C LEU A 214 -19.86 -3.20 18.85
N GLY A 215 -19.31 -2.93 17.66
CA GLY A 215 -20.01 -3.17 16.40
C GLY A 215 -20.32 -4.64 16.16
N ALA A 216 -19.36 -5.53 16.44
CA ALA A 216 -19.54 -6.98 16.29
C ALA A 216 -20.61 -7.56 17.20
N THR A 217 -20.76 -7.04 18.42
CA THR A 217 -21.86 -7.45 19.33
C THR A 217 -23.26 -7.06 18.85
N ALA A 218 -23.36 -6.18 17.87
CA ALA A 218 -24.62 -5.73 17.28
C ALA A 218 -24.86 -6.29 15.87
N LEU A 219 -23.81 -6.39 15.05
CA LEU A 219 -23.87 -6.70 13.63
C LEU A 219 -23.32 -8.10 13.28
N GLY A 220 -22.71 -8.77 14.24
CA GLY A 220 -22.16 -10.12 14.08
C GLY A 220 -20.78 -10.18 13.49
N ALA A 221 -20.59 -9.64 12.30
CA ALA A 221 -19.29 -9.60 11.61
C ALA A 221 -19.06 -8.19 11.05
N ILE A 222 -17.97 -7.55 11.49
CA ILE A 222 -17.57 -6.22 11.04
C ILE A 222 -16.08 -6.22 10.67
N TYR A 223 -15.64 -5.18 10.00
CA TYR A 223 -14.22 -4.87 9.89
C TYR A 223 -13.99 -3.36 9.92
N THR A 224 -12.87 -2.97 10.49
CA THR A 224 -12.34 -1.62 10.33
C THR A 224 -11.29 -1.64 9.22
N PHE A 225 -11.14 -0.56 8.52
CA PHE A 225 -10.03 -0.32 7.60
C PHE A 225 -9.78 1.18 7.56
N GLY A 226 -8.82 1.63 8.33
CA GLY A 226 -8.60 3.06 8.51
C GLY A 226 -7.24 3.41 9.11
N PRO A 227 -6.90 4.71 9.12
CA PRO A 227 -5.64 5.19 9.67
C PRO A 227 -5.60 5.04 11.18
N THR A 228 -4.45 4.64 11.68
CA THR A 228 -4.08 4.56 13.09
C THR A 228 -2.75 5.27 13.32
N PHE A 229 -2.51 5.69 14.56
CA PHE A 229 -1.40 6.58 14.90
C PHE A 229 -0.70 6.09 16.15
N ARG A 230 0.63 5.95 16.09
CA ARG A 230 1.46 5.58 17.24
C ARG A 230 2.64 6.52 17.36
N ALA A 231 2.76 7.19 18.52
CA ALA A 231 3.83 8.16 18.80
C ALA A 231 5.10 7.46 19.32
N GLU A 232 5.33 6.21 18.93
CA GLU A 232 6.51 5.46 19.32
C GLU A 232 7.76 6.01 18.64
N ASN A 233 8.81 6.24 19.44
CA ASN A 233 10.11 6.63 18.92
C ASN A 233 10.89 5.38 18.46
N SER A 234 10.40 4.75 17.40
CA SER A 234 11.03 3.56 16.79
C SER A 234 11.54 3.89 15.39
N ASN A 235 12.78 3.58 15.11
CA ASN A 235 13.45 3.88 13.86
C ASN A 235 13.78 2.60 13.08
N THR A 236 12.76 1.77 12.84
CA THR A 236 12.88 0.55 12.05
C THR A 236 12.16 0.66 10.72
N PRO A 237 12.47 -0.17 9.71
CA PRO A 237 11.78 -0.18 8.42
C PRO A 237 10.29 -0.53 8.50
N ARG A 238 9.83 -1.11 9.62
CA ARG A 238 8.45 -1.56 9.83
C ARG A 238 7.58 -0.61 10.66
N HIS A 239 8.17 0.45 11.26
CA HIS A 239 7.42 1.39 12.13
C HIS A 239 7.15 2.70 11.40
N LEU A 240 5.88 3.06 11.34
CA LEU A 240 5.38 4.35 10.88
C LEU A 240 4.53 4.97 11.97
N SER A 241 4.58 6.29 12.09
CA SER A 241 3.73 7.02 13.04
C SER A 241 2.26 7.07 12.61
N GLU A 242 1.99 6.89 11.32
CA GLU A 242 0.67 6.78 10.71
C GLU A 242 0.67 5.60 9.75
N PHE A 243 -0.26 4.69 9.92
CA PHE A 243 -0.46 3.51 9.06
C PHE A 243 -1.93 3.09 9.07
N TRP A 244 -2.31 2.21 8.16
CA TRP A 244 -3.68 1.72 8.09
C TRP A 244 -3.75 0.30 8.66
N MET A 245 -4.71 0.06 9.54
CA MET A 245 -5.00 -1.27 10.05
C MET A 245 -6.25 -1.86 9.40
N ILE A 246 -6.28 -3.18 9.31
CA ILE A 246 -7.41 -3.98 8.87
C ILE A 246 -7.75 -4.87 10.05
N GLU A 247 -8.90 -4.65 10.67
CA GLU A 247 -9.27 -5.23 11.95
C GLU A 247 -10.68 -5.85 11.83
N PRO A 248 -10.79 -7.11 11.37
CA PRO A 248 -12.05 -7.82 11.38
C PRO A 248 -12.39 -8.29 12.80
N GLU A 249 -13.64 -8.07 13.21
CA GLU A 249 -14.20 -8.55 14.48
C GLU A 249 -15.43 -9.40 14.17
N VAL A 250 -15.41 -10.67 14.63
CA VAL A 250 -16.45 -11.65 14.31
C VAL A 250 -16.97 -12.28 15.57
N ALA A 251 -18.25 -12.02 15.87
CA ALA A 251 -18.92 -12.68 17.00
C ALA A 251 -19.00 -14.18 16.76
N PHE A 252 -18.83 -14.96 17.85
CA PHE A 252 -18.92 -16.42 17.90
C PHE A 252 -17.78 -17.21 17.24
N ASN A 253 -16.83 -16.56 16.56
CA ASN A 253 -15.65 -17.24 16.03
C ASN A 253 -14.70 -17.68 17.14
N ASP A 254 -14.06 -18.83 16.92
CA ASP A 254 -12.94 -19.28 17.72
C ASP A 254 -11.59 -19.03 17.02
N ILE A 255 -10.50 -19.52 17.59
CA ILE A 255 -9.16 -19.33 17.04
C ILE A 255 -8.98 -20.03 15.68
N THR A 256 -9.64 -21.17 15.46
CA THR A 256 -9.57 -21.91 14.20
C THR A 256 -10.23 -21.11 13.09
N ASP A 257 -11.44 -20.60 13.34
CA ASP A 257 -12.17 -19.74 12.41
C ASP A 257 -11.35 -18.49 12.04
N ASN A 258 -10.68 -17.88 13.05
CA ASN A 258 -9.84 -16.70 12.80
C ASN A 258 -8.59 -17.01 11.97
N MET A 259 -7.96 -18.18 12.19
CA MET A 259 -6.83 -18.61 11.36
C MET A 259 -7.25 -18.84 9.90
N GLU A 260 -8.42 -19.45 9.67
CA GLU A 260 -8.97 -19.67 8.34
C GLU A 260 -9.30 -18.35 7.66
N LEU A 261 -9.98 -17.44 8.33
CA LEU A 261 -10.30 -16.13 7.82
C LEU A 261 -9.02 -15.35 7.43
N ALA A 262 -8.00 -15.39 8.27
CA ALA A 262 -6.75 -14.69 8.04
C ALA A 262 -5.99 -15.25 6.83
N GLU A 263 -5.93 -16.58 6.68
CA GLU A 263 -5.31 -17.23 5.53
C GLU A 263 -6.05 -16.89 4.24
N ASP A 264 -7.38 -17.03 4.23
CA ASP A 264 -8.22 -16.71 3.09
C ASP A 264 -8.09 -15.24 2.69
N PHE A 265 -8.07 -14.33 3.65
CA PHE A 265 -7.92 -12.91 3.42
C PHE A 265 -6.60 -12.55 2.74
N ILE A 266 -5.48 -13.06 3.26
CA ILE A 266 -4.15 -12.80 2.70
C ILE A 266 -4.04 -13.38 1.29
N LYS A 267 -4.44 -14.63 1.10
CA LYS A 267 -4.43 -15.27 -0.22
C LYS A 267 -5.28 -14.51 -1.24
N TYR A 268 -6.47 -14.07 -0.83
CA TYR A 268 -7.35 -13.29 -1.69
C TYR A 268 -6.72 -11.95 -2.09
N CYS A 269 -6.22 -11.16 -1.14
CA CYS A 269 -5.63 -9.85 -1.41
C CYS A 269 -4.39 -9.96 -2.30
N VAL A 270 -3.50 -10.92 -2.02
CA VAL A 270 -2.30 -11.17 -2.83
C VAL A 270 -2.68 -11.64 -4.24
N GLY A 271 -3.61 -12.58 -4.35
CA GLY A 271 -4.11 -13.07 -5.64
C GLY A 271 -4.75 -11.95 -6.47
N TYR A 272 -5.58 -11.12 -5.82
CA TYR A 272 -6.21 -9.97 -6.45
C TYR A 272 -5.18 -8.96 -6.98
N ALA A 273 -4.13 -8.68 -6.22
CA ALA A 273 -3.06 -7.79 -6.66
C ALA A 273 -2.26 -8.37 -7.83
N LEU A 274 -1.94 -9.66 -7.80
CA LEU A 274 -1.27 -10.37 -8.90
C LEU A 274 -2.06 -10.33 -10.21
N GLU A 275 -3.40 -10.39 -10.13
CA GLU A 275 -4.28 -10.33 -11.30
C GLU A 275 -4.47 -8.90 -11.81
N HIS A 276 -4.75 -7.93 -10.93
CA HIS A 276 -5.23 -6.61 -11.29
C HIS A 276 -4.13 -5.52 -11.31
N ALA A 277 -2.93 -5.84 -10.83
CA ALA A 277 -1.77 -4.95 -10.83
C ALA A 277 -0.49 -5.64 -11.33
N ALA A 278 -0.65 -6.63 -12.23
CA ALA A 278 0.43 -7.49 -12.71
C ALA A 278 1.63 -6.71 -13.27
N ASP A 279 1.40 -5.72 -14.13
CA ASP A 279 2.45 -4.91 -14.74
C ASP A 279 3.22 -4.06 -13.72
N ASP A 280 2.51 -3.51 -12.74
CA ASP A 280 3.11 -2.74 -11.65
C ASP A 280 3.97 -3.62 -10.75
N ILE A 281 3.48 -4.82 -10.41
CA ILE A 281 4.22 -5.81 -9.61
C ILE A 281 5.44 -6.30 -10.38
N ALA A 282 5.31 -6.61 -11.68
CA ALA A 282 6.43 -7.02 -12.52
C ALA A 282 7.51 -5.94 -12.62
N PHE A 283 7.11 -4.68 -12.70
CA PHE A 283 8.05 -3.56 -12.67
C PHE A 283 8.80 -3.49 -11.34
N LEU A 284 8.11 -3.59 -10.20
CA LEU A 284 8.74 -3.56 -8.88
C LEU A 284 9.65 -4.77 -8.66
N ALA A 285 9.24 -5.95 -9.11
CA ALA A 285 10.07 -7.15 -9.09
C ALA A 285 11.39 -6.92 -9.82
N LYS A 286 11.33 -6.46 -11.06
CA LYS A 286 12.51 -6.17 -11.88
C LYS A 286 13.44 -5.12 -11.27
N MET A 287 12.89 -4.11 -10.56
CA MET A 287 13.67 -2.98 -10.06
C MET A 287 14.25 -3.19 -8.67
N TYR A 288 13.59 -3.99 -7.82
CA TYR A 288 13.89 -4.06 -6.39
C TYR A 288 14.08 -5.48 -5.86
N ASP A 289 13.40 -6.48 -6.45
CA ASP A 289 13.36 -7.83 -5.88
C ASP A 289 12.89 -8.86 -6.91
N GLU A 290 13.81 -9.50 -7.59
CA GLU A 290 13.54 -10.44 -8.68
C GLU A 290 12.68 -11.65 -8.25
N GLU A 291 12.70 -12.01 -6.97
CA GLU A 291 11.93 -13.15 -6.42
C GLU A 291 10.52 -12.77 -5.97
N LEU A 292 10.16 -11.48 -5.99
CA LEU A 292 8.88 -10.98 -5.47
C LEU A 292 7.67 -11.74 -6.02
N VAL A 293 7.61 -11.95 -7.34
CA VAL A 293 6.45 -12.59 -7.98
C VAL A 293 6.32 -14.05 -7.54
N ASP A 294 7.42 -14.77 -7.43
CA ASP A 294 7.41 -16.18 -7.03
C ASP A 294 7.03 -16.34 -5.56
N ARG A 295 7.51 -15.45 -4.69
CA ARG A 295 7.05 -15.40 -3.29
C ARG A 295 5.57 -15.12 -3.17
N LEU A 296 5.04 -14.13 -3.88
CA LEU A 296 3.60 -13.82 -3.85
C LEU A 296 2.76 -14.99 -4.36
N LYS A 297 3.19 -15.67 -5.44
CA LYS A 297 2.53 -16.89 -5.93
C LYS A 297 2.59 -18.03 -4.92
N SER A 298 3.71 -18.19 -4.21
CA SER A 298 3.84 -19.18 -3.16
C SER A 298 2.83 -18.95 -2.03
N VAL A 299 2.66 -17.70 -1.59
CA VAL A 299 1.66 -17.34 -0.57
C VAL A 299 0.24 -17.75 -1.00
N VAL A 300 -0.12 -17.52 -2.27
CA VAL A 300 -1.47 -17.86 -2.77
C VAL A 300 -1.68 -19.37 -2.89
N ASN A 301 -0.64 -20.11 -3.29
CA ASN A 301 -0.78 -21.51 -3.69
C ASN A 301 -0.43 -22.53 -2.60
N THR A 302 0.06 -22.09 -1.44
CA THR A 302 0.42 -22.99 -0.34
C THR A 302 -0.51 -22.83 0.85
N GLU A 303 -0.76 -23.89 1.59
CA GLU A 303 -1.43 -23.82 2.89
C GLU A 303 -0.49 -23.19 3.94
N PHE A 304 -1.04 -22.35 4.81
CA PHE A 304 -0.29 -21.77 5.90
C PHE A 304 -0.06 -22.81 7.00
N VAL A 305 1.13 -22.82 7.55
CA VAL A 305 1.44 -23.69 8.71
C VAL A 305 0.72 -23.16 9.94
N ARG A 306 0.03 -24.03 10.65
CA ARG A 306 -0.51 -23.76 12.00
C ARG A 306 0.52 -24.23 13.02
N LEU A 307 1.05 -23.33 13.82
CA LEU A 307 2.15 -23.61 14.75
C LEU A 307 1.85 -22.97 16.11
N THR A 308 2.04 -23.71 17.18
CA THR A 308 1.99 -23.11 18.51
C THR A 308 3.31 -22.38 18.83
N TYR A 309 3.24 -21.35 19.68
CA TYR A 309 4.44 -20.64 20.15
C TYR A 309 5.48 -21.60 20.76
N THR A 310 5.01 -22.57 21.57
CA THR A 310 5.88 -23.56 22.21
C THR A 310 6.63 -24.41 21.19
N GLU A 311 5.94 -24.87 20.14
CA GLU A 311 6.58 -25.62 19.04
C GLU A 311 7.54 -24.73 18.26
N GLY A 312 7.16 -23.47 18.00
CA GLY A 312 8.01 -22.49 17.32
C GLY A 312 9.32 -22.24 18.06
N VAL A 313 9.25 -21.98 19.38
CA VAL A 313 10.44 -21.81 20.23
C VAL A 313 11.32 -23.05 20.20
N LYS A 314 10.74 -24.23 20.32
CA LYS A 314 11.49 -25.49 20.25
C LYS A 314 12.23 -25.66 18.92
N ILE A 315 11.58 -25.37 17.79
CA ILE A 315 12.22 -25.41 16.47
C ILE A 315 13.42 -24.43 16.41
N LEU A 316 13.25 -23.22 16.94
CA LEU A 316 14.30 -22.21 16.97
C LEU A 316 15.50 -22.64 17.84
N GLU A 317 15.25 -23.17 19.04
CA GLU A 317 16.27 -23.68 19.96
C GLU A 317 17.04 -24.88 19.36
N GLU A 318 16.36 -25.79 18.69
CA GLU A 318 16.93 -27.00 18.09
C GLU A 318 17.59 -26.74 16.72
N SER A 319 17.38 -25.54 16.10
CA SER A 319 17.85 -25.22 14.75
C SER A 319 19.38 -25.18 14.61
N GLY A 320 20.10 -24.93 15.69
CA GLY A 320 21.53 -24.64 15.66
C GLY A 320 21.89 -23.30 14.99
N HIS A 321 20.88 -22.52 14.55
CA HIS A 321 21.09 -21.18 13.99
C HIS A 321 21.52 -20.21 15.10
N LYS A 322 22.43 -19.30 14.76
CA LYS A 322 22.94 -18.32 15.70
C LYS A 322 22.19 -17.01 15.54
N PHE A 323 21.19 -16.82 16.41
CA PHE A 323 20.38 -15.58 16.43
C PHE A 323 21.09 -14.45 17.16
N GLU A 324 20.77 -13.21 16.83
CA GLU A 324 21.24 -12.01 17.51
C GLU A 324 20.57 -11.87 18.88
N PHE A 325 19.25 -12.16 18.93
CA PHE A 325 18.46 -12.14 20.15
C PHE A 325 18.29 -13.55 20.74
N PRO A 326 18.30 -13.70 22.07
CA PRO A 326 18.20 -15.02 22.69
C PRO A 326 16.81 -15.65 22.48
N VAL A 327 16.82 -16.96 22.20
CA VAL A 327 15.60 -17.77 22.09
C VAL A 327 15.41 -18.55 23.39
N PHE A 328 14.27 -18.40 24.01
CA PHE A 328 13.82 -19.19 25.17
C PHE A 328 12.31 -19.07 25.31
N TRP A 329 11.69 -20.03 25.97
CA TRP A 329 10.25 -19.97 26.19
C TRP A 329 9.86 -18.77 27.07
N GLY A 330 8.92 -17.94 26.60
CA GLY A 330 8.54 -16.68 27.23
C GLY A 330 9.21 -15.45 26.63
N ALA A 331 10.17 -15.61 25.69
CA ALA A 331 10.76 -14.49 24.95
C ALA A 331 9.76 -13.92 23.93
N ASP A 332 9.75 -12.60 23.77
CA ASP A 332 9.07 -11.97 22.64
C ASP A 332 9.89 -12.21 21.37
N LEU A 333 9.32 -12.98 20.43
CA LEU A 333 10.02 -13.36 19.20
C LEU A 333 10.29 -12.15 18.33
N GLN A 334 11.56 -12.01 17.92
CA GLN A 334 12.01 -10.93 17.06
C GLN A 334 11.87 -11.31 15.58
N SER A 335 11.92 -10.32 14.70
CA SER A 335 11.78 -10.52 13.25
C SER A 335 12.73 -11.56 12.66
N GLU A 336 13.91 -11.77 13.22
CA GLU A 336 14.85 -12.80 12.76
C GLU A 336 14.34 -14.22 13.06
N HIS A 337 13.67 -14.40 14.22
CA HIS A 337 13.07 -15.68 14.61
C HIS A 337 11.89 -16.04 13.70
N GLU A 338 11.01 -15.08 13.45
CA GLU A 338 9.87 -15.22 12.52
C GLU A 338 10.35 -15.55 11.11
N ARG A 339 11.36 -14.81 10.61
CA ARG A 339 11.93 -15.04 9.28
C ARG A 339 12.56 -16.42 9.16
N PHE A 340 13.29 -16.89 10.18
CA PHE A 340 13.83 -18.24 10.17
C PHE A 340 12.73 -19.29 10.01
N LEU A 341 11.65 -19.19 10.81
CA LEU A 341 10.53 -20.12 10.71
C LEU A 341 9.90 -20.12 9.31
N VAL A 342 9.66 -18.94 8.74
CA VAL A 342 8.95 -18.78 7.48
C VAL A 342 9.85 -19.05 6.26
N GLU A 343 11.05 -18.47 6.22
CA GLU A 343 11.90 -18.45 5.04
C GLU A 343 12.87 -19.63 4.96
N GLU A 344 13.34 -20.13 6.11
CA GLU A 344 14.35 -21.19 6.16
C GLU A 344 13.75 -22.55 6.53
N HIS A 345 12.94 -22.61 7.58
CA HIS A 345 12.42 -23.88 8.10
C HIS A 345 11.23 -24.39 7.29
N PHE A 346 10.11 -23.66 7.25
CA PHE A 346 8.88 -24.08 6.57
C PHE A 346 8.81 -23.69 5.10
N LYS A 347 9.47 -22.61 4.70
CA LYS A 347 9.45 -22.01 3.34
C LYS A 347 8.05 -21.69 2.85
N ARG A 348 7.17 -21.28 3.78
CA ARG A 348 5.77 -20.89 3.52
C ARG A 348 5.24 -20.10 4.71
N PRO A 349 4.12 -19.36 4.56
CA PRO A 349 3.56 -18.58 5.65
C PRO A 349 3.21 -19.43 6.87
N VAL A 350 3.40 -18.87 8.04
CA VAL A 350 3.15 -19.51 9.33
C VAL A 350 2.17 -18.67 10.15
N ILE A 351 1.17 -19.29 10.73
CA ILE A 351 0.30 -18.70 11.75
C ILE A 351 0.73 -19.25 13.09
N LEU A 352 1.22 -18.38 13.96
CA LEU A 352 1.69 -18.73 15.29
C LEU A 352 0.63 -18.40 16.33
N THR A 353 0.32 -19.37 17.22
CA THR A 353 -0.75 -19.26 18.23
C THR A 353 -0.23 -19.60 19.62
N ASP A 354 -1.08 -19.48 20.63
CA ASP A 354 -0.83 -19.92 22.00
C ASP A 354 0.40 -19.28 22.65
N TYR A 355 0.50 -17.95 22.49
CA TYR A 355 1.58 -17.17 23.09
C TYR A 355 1.50 -17.12 24.62
N PRO A 356 2.64 -16.97 25.32
CA PRO A 356 2.65 -16.63 26.73
C PRO A 356 1.87 -15.34 27.02
N LYS A 357 0.99 -15.35 28.02
CA LYS A 357 0.13 -14.20 28.35
C LYS A 357 0.92 -12.95 28.75
N GLU A 358 2.12 -13.14 29.30
CA GLU A 358 2.98 -12.08 29.82
C GLU A 358 3.53 -11.14 28.74
N ILE A 359 3.58 -11.63 27.50
CA ILE A 359 4.12 -10.87 26.35
C ILE A 359 3.04 -10.39 25.37
N LYS A 360 1.75 -10.49 25.76
CA LYS A 360 0.62 -10.10 24.93
C LYS A 360 -0.33 -9.14 25.63
N ALA A 361 -1.16 -8.45 24.86
CA ALA A 361 -2.08 -7.44 25.35
C ALA A 361 -3.15 -8.03 26.28
N PHE A 362 -3.62 -7.21 27.20
CA PHE A 362 -4.54 -7.60 28.28
C PHE A 362 -5.92 -8.09 27.82
N TYR A 363 -6.37 -7.67 26.66
CA TYR A 363 -7.70 -8.01 26.10
C TYR A 363 -7.73 -9.38 25.42
N MET A 364 -6.59 -10.03 25.23
CA MET A 364 -6.53 -11.35 24.62
C MET A 364 -7.12 -12.43 25.53
N LYS A 365 -7.94 -13.32 24.95
CA LYS A 365 -8.59 -14.40 25.70
C LYS A 365 -7.57 -15.46 26.14
N PRO A 366 -7.38 -15.70 27.45
CA PRO A 366 -6.52 -16.77 27.91
C PRO A 366 -7.17 -18.14 27.68
N VAL A 367 -6.42 -19.10 27.12
CA VAL A 367 -6.82 -20.51 27.01
C VAL A 367 -6.36 -21.34 28.20
N SER A 368 -5.32 -20.85 28.89
CA SER A 368 -4.82 -21.43 30.14
C SER A 368 -4.22 -20.31 31.00
N TYR A 369 -3.73 -20.65 32.20
CA TYR A 369 -3.05 -19.67 33.05
C TYR A 369 -1.82 -19.00 32.40
N THR A 370 -1.26 -19.60 31.35
CA THR A 370 0.01 -19.17 30.72
C THR A 370 -0.07 -18.84 29.23
N HIS A 371 -1.19 -19.11 28.54
CA HIS A 371 -1.30 -18.95 27.09
C HIS A 371 -2.51 -18.12 26.66
N LEU A 372 -2.39 -17.42 25.55
CA LEU A 372 -3.42 -16.60 24.91
C LEU A 372 -3.72 -17.10 23.49
N THR A 373 -4.91 -16.74 22.95
CA THR A 373 -5.47 -17.34 21.72
C THR A 373 -5.31 -16.54 20.45
N LEU A 374 -4.71 -15.36 20.43
CA LEU A 374 -4.61 -14.62 19.17
C LEU A 374 -3.48 -15.15 18.28
N PRO A 375 -3.75 -15.40 16.97
CA PRO A 375 -2.73 -15.78 16.02
C PRO A 375 -1.88 -14.57 15.63
N THR A 376 -0.59 -14.79 15.47
CA THR A 376 0.31 -13.88 14.74
C THR A 376 0.70 -14.53 13.43
N ILE A 377 0.58 -13.79 12.32
CA ILE A 377 0.97 -14.25 10.98
C ILE A 377 2.33 -13.66 10.66
N ALA A 378 3.30 -14.52 10.43
CA ALA A 378 4.66 -14.18 10.04
C ALA A 378 4.90 -14.41 8.53
#